data_7b869c80f3140c2c3995194d2936ebdc
#
_entry.id   7b869c80f3140c2c3995194d2936ebdc
#
_cell.length_a   1.000
_cell.length_b   1.000
_cell.length_c   1.000
_cell.angle_alpha   90.00
_cell.angle_beta   90.00
_cell.angle_gamma   90.00
#
_symmetry.space_group_name_H-M   'P 1'
#
loop_
_entity.id
_entity.type
_entity.pdbx_description
1 polymer ?
#
loop_
_entity_poly.entity_id
_entity_poly.type
_entity_poly.pdbx_seq_one_letter_code
_entity_poly.pdbx_strand_id
1 'polypeptide(L)'
;ICEGLVGSEMCIRDRIYLVPTGSKMQEAAKKLDMKFACEIFADRNYEDDGNLVSRKKSHALITDPELAKKHVLKMVQTQSLNCHSGKQIPCEIDSVCIHGDNLSSLATAKSIRENLVENGLELKTLNKMKKFI
;
A
#
# COMPACT_ATOMS: atom_id res chain seq x y z
N ILE A 1 -11.35 23.27 12.93
CA ILE A 1 -10.68 23.73 11.69
C ILE A 1 -9.32 24.25 12.11
N CYS A 2 -8.27 23.69 11.55
CA CYS A 2 -6.95 24.25 11.70
C CYS A 2 -6.90 25.55 10.87
N GLU A 3 -7.23 26.66 11.49
CA GLU A 3 -7.08 27.96 10.84
C GLU A 3 -5.63 28.39 10.92
N GLY A 4 -5.03 28.53 9.76
CA GLY A 4 -3.66 28.97 9.58
C GLY A 4 -2.62 27.86 9.57
N LEU A 5 -1.42 28.21 9.17
CA LEU A 5 -0.28 27.29 8.96
C LEU A 5 0.13 26.51 10.21
N VAL A 6 0.05 27.14 11.38
CA VAL A 6 0.45 26.52 12.66
C VAL A 6 -0.48 25.37 13.06
N GLY A 7 -1.79 25.54 12.89
CA GLY A 7 -2.75 24.49 13.17
C GLY A 7 -2.64 23.32 12.18
N SER A 8 -2.37 23.61 10.91
CA SER A 8 -2.15 22.59 9.89
C SER A 8 -0.90 21.76 10.17
N GLU A 9 0.20 22.38 10.56
CA GLU A 9 1.44 21.68 10.91
C GLU A 9 1.27 20.76 12.11
N MET A 10 0.60 21.19 13.19
CA MET A 10 0.33 20.35 14.34
C MET A 10 -0.54 19.15 13.96
N CYS A 11 -1.60 19.36 13.18
CA CYS A 11 -2.46 18.27 12.70
C CYS A 11 -1.74 17.27 11.81
N ILE A 12 -0.80 17.72 11.01
CA ILE A 12 0.01 16.87 10.11
C ILE A 12 1.02 16.04 10.92
N ARG A 13 1.70 16.63 11.89
CA ARG A 13 2.73 15.94 12.69
C ARG A 13 2.18 14.82 13.57
N ASP A 14 0.94 14.95 14.01
CA ASP A 14 0.27 13.93 14.85
C ASP A 14 -0.35 12.79 14.04
N ARG A 15 -0.33 12.87 12.70
CA ARG A 15 -0.93 11.87 11.81
C ARG A 15 0.13 11.03 11.13
N ILE A 16 -0.24 9.78 10.83
CA ILE A 16 0.55 8.90 9.99
C ILE A 16 0.10 9.12 8.55
N TYR A 17 1.02 9.49 7.68
CA TYR A 17 0.76 9.77 6.28
C TYR A 17 0.81 8.47 5.47
N LEU A 18 -0.27 8.12 4.75
CA LEU A 18 -0.24 6.99 3.83
C LEU A 18 0.35 7.44 2.50
N VAL A 19 1.42 6.80 2.08
CA VAL A 19 2.11 7.12 0.83
C VAL A 19 2.30 5.87 -0.02
N PRO A 20 2.08 5.96 -1.34
CA PRO A 20 2.42 4.85 -2.24
C PRO A 20 3.92 4.55 -2.12
N THR A 21 4.25 3.28 -1.92
CA THR A 21 5.65 2.87 -1.75
C THR A 21 6.48 3.21 -3.00
N GLY A 22 7.72 3.68 -2.81
CA GLY A 22 8.62 4.07 -3.90
C GLY A 22 8.27 5.38 -4.60
N SER A 23 7.22 6.10 -4.16
CA SER A 23 6.75 7.34 -4.80
C SER A 23 7.51 8.58 -4.37
N LYS A 24 7.32 9.67 -5.13
CA LYS A 24 7.79 11.01 -4.74
C LYS A 24 7.15 11.52 -3.46
N MET A 25 5.95 11.04 -3.12
CA MET A 25 5.30 11.34 -1.84
C MET A 25 6.09 10.73 -0.67
N GLN A 26 6.60 9.51 -0.82
CA GLN A 26 7.46 8.89 0.19
C GLN A 26 8.76 9.67 0.35
N GLU A 27 9.40 10.08 -0.74
CA GLU A 27 10.61 10.92 -0.69
C GLU A 27 10.36 12.25 0.03
N ALA A 28 9.23 12.91 -0.27
CA ALA A 28 8.85 14.16 0.37
C ALA A 28 8.59 13.98 1.87
N ALA A 29 7.86 12.91 2.25
CA ALA A 29 7.60 12.59 3.65
C ALA A 29 8.90 12.34 4.43
N LYS A 30 9.86 11.62 3.84
CA LYS A 30 11.19 11.40 4.42
C LYS A 30 11.96 12.72 4.61
N LYS A 31 11.95 13.59 3.60
CA LYS A 31 12.66 14.90 3.67
C LYS A 31 12.08 15.83 4.74
N LEU A 32 10.77 15.73 4.99
CA LEU A 32 10.07 16.55 5.96
C LEU A 32 10.01 15.92 7.36
N ASP A 33 10.68 14.77 7.56
CA ASP A 33 10.67 14.01 8.81
C ASP A 33 9.24 13.71 9.33
N MET A 34 8.35 13.37 8.40
CA MET A 34 6.96 13.05 8.71
C MET A 34 6.82 11.57 9.05
N LYS A 35 5.87 11.24 9.95
CA LYS A 35 5.45 9.86 10.16
C LYS A 35 4.66 9.39 8.93
N PHE A 36 5.12 8.34 8.26
CA PHE A 36 4.43 7.81 7.08
C PHE A 36 4.42 6.28 7.07
N ALA A 37 3.36 5.72 6.48
CA ALA A 37 3.21 4.30 6.18
C ALA A 37 3.22 4.09 4.67
N CYS A 38 4.00 3.10 4.23
CA CYS A 38 4.13 2.74 2.83
C CYS A 38 3.00 1.82 2.41
N GLU A 39 2.26 2.21 1.38
CA GLU A 39 1.09 1.52 0.87
C GLU A 39 1.36 0.86 -0.48
N ILE A 40 0.89 -0.38 -0.63
CA ILE A 40 0.78 -1.07 -1.91
C ILE A 40 -0.69 -1.25 -2.30
N PHE A 41 -0.95 -1.52 -3.57
CA PHE A 41 -2.29 -1.71 -4.10
C PHE A 41 -2.51 -3.19 -4.45
N ALA A 42 -3.59 -3.78 -3.91
CA ALA A 42 -3.91 -5.18 -4.11
C ALA A 42 -4.40 -5.50 -5.52
N ASP A 43 -5.09 -4.56 -6.14
CA ASP A 43 -5.82 -4.70 -7.39
C ASP A 43 -5.13 -4.03 -8.59
N ARG A 44 -3.86 -3.62 -8.43
CA ARG A 44 -3.10 -2.90 -9.47
C ARG A 44 -1.78 -3.58 -9.80
N ASN A 45 -1.46 -3.60 -11.08
CA ASN A 45 -0.13 -4.00 -11.54
C ASN A 45 0.84 -2.81 -11.57
N TYR A 46 2.13 -3.11 -11.48
CA TYR A 46 3.23 -2.15 -11.46
C TYR A 46 4.10 -2.30 -12.72
N GLU A 47 4.59 -1.17 -13.22
CA GLU A 47 5.62 -1.10 -14.26
C GLU A 47 7.01 -1.29 -13.64
N ASP A 48 8.02 -1.50 -14.49
CA ASP A 48 9.41 -1.76 -14.06
C ASP A 48 10.12 -0.57 -13.39
N ASP A 49 9.51 0.58 -13.41
CA ASP A 49 9.94 1.79 -12.70
C ASP A 49 9.25 1.99 -11.34
N GLY A 50 8.35 1.07 -10.96
CA GLY A 50 7.57 1.14 -9.71
C GLY A 50 6.28 1.95 -9.80
N ASN A 51 5.99 2.55 -10.94
CA ASN A 51 4.70 3.23 -11.15
C ASN A 51 3.57 2.23 -11.39
N LEU A 52 2.35 2.65 -11.07
CA LEU A 52 1.17 1.87 -11.42
C LEU A 52 0.96 1.83 -12.93
N VAL A 53 0.64 0.66 -13.47
CA VAL A 53 0.27 0.51 -14.87
C VAL A 53 -0.91 1.42 -15.21
N SER A 54 -0.81 2.15 -16.32
CA SER A 54 -1.89 3.04 -16.78
C SER A 54 -3.19 2.27 -16.95
N ARG A 55 -4.30 2.81 -16.43
CA ARG A 55 -5.64 2.21 -16.54
C ARG A 55 -6.12 2.01 -17.99
N LYS A 56 -5.44 2.61 -18.96
CA LYS A 56 -5.69 2.42 -20.40
C LYS A 56 -5.20 1.06 -20.91
N LYS A 57 -4.30 0.41 -20.20
CA LYS A 57 -3.76 -0.92 -20.55
C LYS A 57 -4.66 -2.01 -19.96
N SER A 58 -4.89 -3.09 -20.72
CA SER A 58 -5.76 -4.20 -20.31
C SER A 58 -5.32 -4.93 -19.05
N HIS A 59 -4.02 -4.94 -18.78
CA HIS A 59 -3.42 -5.59 -17.60
C HIS A 59 -3.20 -4.63 -16.41
N ALA A 60 -3.83 -3.45 -16.40
CA ALA A 60 -3.67 -2.48 -15.32
C ALA A 60 -4.30 -2.93 -14.00
N LEU A 61 -5.43 -3.64 -14.10
CA LEU A 61 -6.23 -4.07 -12.96
C LEU A 61 -6.14 -5.59 -12.76
N ILE A 62 -6.09 -6.01 -11.51
CA ILE A 62 -6.23 -7.41 -11.08
C ILE A 62 -7.65 -7.55 -10.51
N THR A 63 -8.54 -8.13 -11.31
CA THR A 63 -9.97 -8.27 -10.95
C THR A 63 -10.28 -9.61 -10.29
N ASP A 64 -9.42 -10.61 -10.46
CA ASP A 64 -9.56 -11.93 -9.85
C ASP A 64 -9.08 -11.89 -8.39
N PRO A 65 -9.94 -12.19 -7.39
CA PRO A 65 -9.57 -12.22 -5.98
C PRO A 65 -8.41 -13.17 -5.65
N GLU A 66 -8.31 -14.31 -6.32
CA GLU A 66 -7.24 -15.28 -6.09
C GLU A 66 -5.88 -14.78 -6.61
N LEU A 67 -5.88 -14.09 -7.76
CA LEU A 67 -4.67 -13.44 -8.27
C LEU A 67 -4.24 -12.27 -7.38
N ALA A 68 -5.19 -11.44 -6.94
CA ALA A 68 -4.92 -10.32 -6.03
C ALA A 68 -4.33 -10.82 -4.70
N LYS A 69 -4.90 -11.89 -4.13
CA LYS A 69 -4.41 -12.54 -2.91
C LYS A 69 -2.95 -12.99 -3.04
N LYS A 70 -2.63 -13.72 -4.11
CA LYS A 70 -1.26 -14.20 -4.37
C LYS A 70 -0.29 -13.06 -4.62
N HIS A 71 -0.74 -12.02 -5.34
CA HIS A 71 0.05 -10.82 -5.63
C HIS A 71 0.45 -10.09 -4.35
N VAL A 72 -0.52 -9.83 -3.46
CA VAL A 72 -0.28 -9.18 -2.17
C VAL A 72 0.65 -10.02 -1.29
N LEU A 73 0.34 -11.31 -1.11
CA LEU A 73 1.14 -12.17 -0.25
C LEU A 73 2.60 -12.20 -0.70
N LYS A 74 2.84 -12.35 -2.00
CA LYS A 74 4.19 -12.34 -2.56
C LYS A 74 4.91 -11.03 -2.27
N MET A 75 4.27 -9.87 -2.51
CA MET A 75 4.88 -8.57 -2.24
C MET A 75 5.23 -8.39 -0.75
N VAL A 76 4.32 -8.76 0.15
CA VAL A 76 4.55 -8.64 1.59
C VAL A 76 5.66 -9.57 2.08
N GLN A 77 5.70 -10.82 1.61
CA GLN A 77 6.74 -11.79 1.99
C GLN A 77 8.12 -11.40 1.47
N THR A 78 8.19 -10.88 0.25
CA THR A 78 9.49 -10.50 -0.37
C THR A 78 9.90 -9.06 -0.07
N GLN A 79 9.04 -8.27 0.58
CA GLN A 79 9.24 -6.82 0.78
C GLN A 79 9.67 -6.13 -0.52
N SER A 80 8.90 -6.39 -1.58
CA SER A 80 9.15 -5.84 -2.91
C SER A 80 7.86 -5.64 -3.72
N LEU A 81 7.86 -4.65 -4.59
CA LEU A 81 6.84 -4.55 -5.64
C LEU A 81 7.06 -5.66 -6.68
N ASN A 82 5.98 -6.35 -7.05
CA ASN A 82 5.99 -7.28 -8.16
C ASN A 82 5.51 -6.56 -9.42
N CYS A 83 6.42 -6.28 -10.35
CA CYS A 83 6.09 -5.67 -11.62
C CYS A 83 5.43 -6.69 -12.56
N HIS A 84 4.63 -6.19 -13.51
CA HIS A 84 3.97 -7.03 -14.50
C HIS A 84 4.94 -7.86 -15.34
N SER A 85 6.15 -7.35 -15.59
CA SER A 85 7.24 -8.07 -16.28
C SER A 85 7.81 -9.26 -15.49
N GLY A 86 7.54 -9.33 -14.20
CA GLY A 86 8.18 -10.25 -13.25
C GLY A 86 9.35 -9.66 -12.48
N LYS A 87 9.77 -8.44 -12.77
CA LYS A 87 10.78 -7.73 -12.00
C LYS A 87 10.30 -7.47 -10.58
N GLN A 88 11.21 -7.54 -9.62
CA GLN A 88 10.96 -7.20 -8.23
C GLN A 88 11.75 -5.94 -7.85
N ILE A 89 11.07 -4.99 -7.20
CA ILE A 89 11.68 -3.75 -6.73
C ILE A 89 11.59 -3.74 -5.20
N PRO A 90 12.72 -3.84 -4.47
CA PRO A 90 12.71 -3.81 -3.00
C PRO A 90 12.04 -2.52 -2.49
N CYS A 91 11.16 -2.67 -1.50
CA CYS A 91 10.42 -1.55 -0.92
C CYS A 91 9.93 -1.86 0.50
N GLU A 92 9.55 -0.82 1.23
CA GLU A 92 8.83 -0.97 2.50
C GLU A 92 7.33 -1.15 2.24
N ILE A 93 6.68 -2.04 3.00
CA ILE A 93 5.24 -2.29 2.92
C ILE A 93 4.66 -2.30 4.34
N ASP A 94 3.85 -1.30 4.64
CA ASP A 94 3.17 -1.16 5.93
C ASP A 94 1.64 -1.34 5.80
N SER A 95 1.08 -1.10 4.61
CA SER A 95 -0.36 -1.12 4.36
C SER A 95 -0.70 -1.65 2.97
N VAL A 96 -1.88 -2.23 2.85
CA VAL A 96 -2.42 -2.71 1.57
C VAL A 96 -3.73 -2.00 1.28
N CYS A 97 -3.77 -1.27 0.18
CA CYS A 97 -4.97 -0.60 -0.32
C CYS A 97 -5.83 -1.58 -1.14
N ILE A 98 -7.11 -1.60 -0.85
CA ILE A 98 -8.12 -2.34 -1.62
C ILE A 98 -9.23 -1.37 -1.98
N HIS A 99 -9.51 -1.20 -3.28
CA HIS A 99 -10.56 -0.31 -3.74
C HIS A 99 -11.94 -0.95 -3.56
N GLY A 100 -12.89 -0.19 -3.05
CA GLY A 100 -14.26 -0.65 -2.75
C GLY A 100 -15.28 -0.39 -3.86
N ASP A 101 -14.83 -0.05 -5.06
CA ASP A 101 -15.66 0.43 -6.18
C ASP A 101 -16.13 -0.67 -7.15
N ASN A 102 -15.93 -1.94 -6.81
CA ASN A 102 -16.41 -3.06 -7.59
C ASN A 102 -17.09 -4.14 -6.71
N LEU A 103 -17.91 -4.98 -7.34
CA LEU A 103 -18.71 -6.02 -6.64
C LEU A 103 -17.85 -7.10 -5.96
N SER A 104 -16.65 -7.35 -6.44
CA SER A 104 -15.73 -8.36 -5.89
C SER A 104 -14.86 -7.83 -4.74
N SER A 105 -14.86 -6.54 -4.47
CA SER A 105 -13.96 -5.90 -3.50
C SER A 105 -14.05 -6.49 -2.10
N LEU A 106 -15.26 -6.79 -1.63
CA LEU A 106 -15.46 -7.39 -0.31
C LEU A 106 -14.89 -8.81 -0.23
N ALA A 107 -15.11 -9.62 -1.26
CA ALA A 107 -14.56 -10.97 -1.36
C ALA A 107 -13.02 -10.93 -1.42
N THR A 108 -12.47 -10.02 -2.22
CA THR A 108 -11.04 -9.79 -2.33
C THR A 108 -10.42 -9.38 -0.98
N ALA A 109 -11.04 -8.45 -0.26
CA ALA A 109 -10.57 -8.00 1.05
C ALA A 109 -10.56 -9.13 2.08
N LYS A 110 -11.63 -9.94 2.15
CA LYS A 110 -11.70 -11.11 3.03
C LYS A 110 -10.62 -12.12 2.69
N SER A 111 -10.50 -12.49 1.43
CA SER A 111 -9.53 -13.48 0.94
C SER A 111 -8.08 -13.05 1.22
N ILE A 112 -7.75 -11.79 0.99
CA ILE A 112 -6.41 -11.23 1.30
C ILE A 112 -6.16 -11.29 2.81
N ARG A 113 -7.10 -10.83 3.63
CA ARG A 113 -6.99 -10.83 5.08
C ARG A 113 -6.74 -12.22 5.63
N GLU A 114 -7.58 -13.19 5.25
CA GLU A 114 -7.46 -14.59 5.69
C GLU A 114 -6.10 -15.16 5.30
N ASN A 115 -5.69 -14.96 4.05
CA ASN A 115 -4.42 -15.45 3.54
C ASN A 115 -3.20 -14.87 4.28
N LEU A 116 -3.21 -13.57 4.59
CA LEU A 116 -2.12 -12.94 5.35
C LEU A 116 -2.02 -13.53 6.76
N VAL A 117 -3.16 -13.73 7.45
CA VAL A 117 -3.20 -14.32 8.79
C VAL A 117 -2.76 -15.79 8.78
N GLU A 118 -3.22 -16.59 7.81
CA GLU A 118 -2.82 -17.98 7.64
C GLU A 118 -1.31 -18.14 7.40
N ASN A 119 -0.69 -17.14 6.76
CA ASN A 119 0.77 -17.10 6.55
C ASN A 119 1.54 -16.44 7.70
N GLY A 120 0.92 -16.29 8.87
CA GLY A 120 1.58 -15.84 10.10
C GLY A 120 1.78 -14.32 10.20
N LEU A 121 1.10 -13.52 9.36
CA LEU A 121 1.18 -12.07 9.40
C LEU A 121 0.12 -11.50 10.33
N GLU A 122 0.54 -10.67 11.28
CA GLU A 122 -0.35 -10.01 12.21
C GLU A 122 -0.83 -8.67 11.65
N LEU A 123 -2.15 -8.50 11.53
CA LEU A 123 -2.76 -7.25 11.10
C LEU A 123 -2.95 -6.31 12.30
N LYS A 124 -2.32 -5.14 12.25
CA LYS A 124 -2.37 -4.12 13.29
C LYS A 124 -2.89 -2.79 12.76
N THR A 125 -3.52 -2.01 13.62
CA THR A 125 -3.75 -0.60 13.32
C THR A 125 -2.40 0.14 13.27
N LEU A 126 -2.28 1.15 12.42
CA LEU A 126 -1.01 1.86 12.19
C LEU A 126 -0.35 2.35 13.49
N ASN A 127 -1.14 2.90 14.42
CA ASN A 127 -0.64 3.42 15.70
C ASN A 127 -0.11 2.33 16.67
N LYS A 128 -0.36 1.05 16.38
CA LYS A 128 0.16 -0.10 17.13
C LYS A 128 1.33 -0.80 16.46
N MET A 129 1.74 -0.33 15.29
CA MET A 129 2.93 -0.85 14.60
C MET A 129 4.19 -0.33 15.28
N LYS A 130 5.21 -1.19 15.43
CA LYS A 130 6.50 -0.84 16.06
C LYS A 130 7.16 0.40 15.45
N LYS A 131 6.93 0.64 14.17
CA LYS A 131 7.45 1.79 13.42
C LYS A 131 6.93 3.14 13.97
N PHE A 132 5.79 3.16 14.67
CA PHE A 132 5.09 4.38 15.11
C PHE A 132 4.95 4.53 16.62
N ILE A 133 5.50 3.56 17.37
CA ILE A 133 5.50 3.58 18.85
C ILE A 133 6.75 4.26 19.38
#